data_694fe406ef4d1606f1e2585951bcc16d
#
_entry.id   694fe406ef4d1606f1e2585951bcc16d
#
_cell.length_a   1.000
_cell.length_b   1.000
_cell.length_c   1.000
_cell.angle_alpha   90.00
_cell.angle_beta   90.00
_cell.angle_gamma   90.00
#
_symmetry.space_group_name_H-M   'P 1'
#
loop_
_entity.id
_entity.type
_entity.pdbx_description
1 polymer ?
#
loop_
_entity_poly.entity_id
_entity_poly.type
_entity_poly.pdbx_seq_one_letter_code
_entity_poly.pdbx_strand_id
1 'polypeptide(L)'
;TFSLGSAPFQADAQDIKLEEFGTDLERFPYPWTVERMDIKVGAEQASMAYMDVQPEHPNGHAVVLLHGKNFCGATWEDTARTLLGAGYRVLIPDQLGFCKSSKPASAQYSFAMMADATHRLMEKVELEKAVVLGHSTGGMLALRFALMYPQAVERLVLVNPLGLVDSMAEGVPYVPVEKLLAAERAKGYAEMRQYQLDTYYHGDWNPRYDRWVKMLAGQYATPDQDAAELAQAKTSEMILTQPVSHEFGRLAVPVTLMIGMKDTTVFGKGQAPAEIRGKLTSVPQAAPQAAAAMPSARIVEFPDYGHSPQVEAPEVFGAKLLEILSSPAP
;
A
#
# COMPACT_ATOMS: atom_id res chain seq x y z
N THR A 1 -45.16 16.07 20.61
CA THR A 1 -44.16 16.35 19.59
C THR A 1 -42.87 16.81 20.25
N PHE A 2 -41.99 15.87 20.59
CA PHE A 2 -40.62 16.15 21.00
C PHE A 2 -39.69 15.82 19.85
N SER A 3 -39.10 16.87 19.27
CA SER A 3 -38.04 16.77 18.29
C SER A 3 -36.75 16.48 19.03
N LEU A 4 -36.21 15.27 18.85
CA LEU A 4 -34.84 14.93 19.24
C LEU A 4 -33.91 15.41 18.13
N GLY A 5 -33.31 16.58 18.33
CA GLY A 5 -32.22 17.05 17.49
C GLY A 5 -30.99 16.18 17.74
N SER A 6 -30.57 15.46 16.72
CA SER A 6 -29.25 14.83 16.64
C SER A 6 -28.21 15.94 16.50
N ALA A 7 -27.51 16.26 17.58
CA ALA A 7 -26.31 17.09 17.50
C ALA A 7 -25.27 16.36 16.65
N PRO A 8 -24.58 17.05 15.72
CA PRO A 8 -23.43 16.47 15.03
C PRO A 8 -22.34 16.25 16.08
N PHE A 9 -21.78 15.06 16.09
CA PHE A 9 -20.60 14.73 16.87
C PHE A 9 -19.43 15.55 16.32
N GLN A 10 -19.28 16.77 16.83
CA GLN A 10 -18.05 17.52 16.69
C GLN A 10 -17.04 16.82 17.60
N ALA A 11 -16.25 15.92 17.03
CA ALA A 11 -15.04 15.49 17.69
C ALA A 11 -14.19 16.73 17.92
N ASP A 12 -13.92 17.03 19.19
CA ASP A 12 -12.98 18.05 19.60
C ASP A 12 -11.70 17.89 18.78
N ALA A 13 -11.45 18.83 17.89
CA ALA A 13 -10.14 19.09 17.32
C ALA A 13 -9.31 19.72 18.47
N GLN A 14 -9.03 18.92 19.50
CA GLN A 14 -7.98 19.25 20.44
C GLN A 14 -6.69 19.30 19.62
N ASP A 15 -5.89 20.33 19.83
CA ASP A 15 -4.55 20.49 19.30
C ASP A 15 -3.72 19.23 19.65
N ILE A 16 -3.83 18.20 18.80
CA ILE A 16 -3.04 16.98 18.95
C ILE A 16 -1.62 17.42 18.65
N LYS A 17 -0.81 17.54 19.70
CA LYS A 17 0.62 17.75 19.53
C LYS A 17 1.20 16.53 18.82
N LEU A 18 1.39 16.66 17.51
CA LEU A 18 2.02 15.63 16.70
C LEU A 18 3.50 15.51 17.09
N GLU A 19 3.96 14.30 17.20
CA GLU A 19 5.39 14.02 17.30
C GLU A 19 6.01 14.17 15.90
N GLU A 20 7.14 14.87 15.83
CA GLU A 20 7.92 15.01 14.59
C GLU A 20 8.76 13.75 14.41
N PHE A 21 8.43 12.91 13.43
CA PHE A 21 9.15 11.67 13.20
C PHE A 21 10.34 11.77 12.23
N GLY A 22 10.53 12.92 11.60
CA GLY A 22 11.55 13.14 10.57
C GLY A 22 11.05 12.77 9.16
N THR A 23 11.69 13.36 8.15
CA THR A 23 11.34 13.16 6.73
C THR A 23 11.45 11.70 6.31
N ASP A 24 12.45 10.98 6.83
CA ASP A 24 12.64 9.54 6.61
C ASP A 24 12.17 8.71 7.81
N LEU A 25 11.19 9.21 8.58
CA LEU A 25 10.65 8.54 9.77
C LEU A 25 11.74 8.05 10.75
N GLU A 26 12.82 8.82 10.90
CA GLU A 26 14.00 8.42 11.67
C GLU A 26 13.64 8.08 13.12
N ARG A 27 12.69 8.83 13.71
CA ARG A 27 12.24 8.66 15.09
C ARG A 27 11.04 7.74 15.25
N PHE A 28 10.40 7.28 14.16
CA PHE A 28 9.29 6.33 14.27
C PHE A 28 9.82 4.91 14.47
N PRO A 29 9.37 4.19 15.53
CA PRO A 29 9.90 2.86 15.83
C PRO A 29 9.36 1.82 14.83
N TYR A 30 10.26 0.99 14.30
CA TYR A 30 9.93 -0.19 13.51
C TYR A 30 10.04 -1.45 14.36
N PRO A 31 9.27 -2.51 14.03
CA PRO A 31 9.20 -3.72 14.87
C PRO A 31 10.46 -4.59 14.84
N TRP A 32 11.31 -4.43 13.80
CA TRP A 32 12.59 -5.13 13.64
C TRP A 32 13.67 -4.18 13.16
N THR A 33 14.90 -4.65 13.16
CA THR A 33 16.06 -3.91 12.66
C THR A 33 15.83 -3.46 11.21
N VAL A 34 16.04 -2.19 10.97
CA VAL A 34 15.98 -1.59 9.63
C VAL A 34 17.37 -1.56 9.05
N GLU A 35 17.54 -2.24 7.94
CA GLU A 35 18.74 -2.22 7.12
C GLU A 35 18.57 -1.29 5.92
N ARG A 36 19.66 -1.03 5.20
CA ARG A 36 19.64 -0.15 4.04
C ARG A 36 20.39 -0.74 2.86
N MET A 37 19.86 -0.49 1.69
CA MET A 37 20.51 -0.77 0.42
C MET A 37 20.73 0.53 -0.32
N ASP A 38 21.99 0.84 -0.61
CA ASP A 38 22.33 1.97 -1.48
C ASP A 38 21.92 1.66 -2.92
N ILE A 39 21.27 2.61 -3.54
CA ILE A 39 20.76 2.49 -4.91
C ILE A 39 20.92 3.82 -5.64
N LYS A 40 21.25 3.76 -6.92
CA LYS A 40 21.30 4.94 -7.77
C LYS A 40 19.97 5.07 -8.53
N VAL A 41 19.37 6.25 -8.43
CA VAL A 41 18.12 6.59 -9.14
C VAL A 41 18.38 7.80 -10.02
N GLY A 42 18.45 7.60 -11.33
CA GLY A 42 18.91 8.65 -12.23
C GLY A 42 20.32 9.10 -11.88
N ALA A 43 20.50 10.39 -11.57
CA ALA A 43 21.77 10.97 -11.14
C ALA A 43 21.95 11.00 -9.61
N GLU A 44 20.90 10.70 -8.85
CA GLU A 44 20.93 10.78 -7.38
C GLU A 44 21.34 9.45 -6.74
N GLN A 45 22.10 9.54 -5.66
CA GLN A 45 22.31 8.45 -4.72
C GLN A 45 21.10 8.39 -3.78
N ALA A 46 20.55 7.22 -3.59
CA ALA A 46 19.39 6.97 -2.73
C ALA A 46 19.67 5.75 -1.85
N SER A 47 18.83 5.55 -0.86
CA SER A 47 18.90 4.43 0.06
C SER A 47 17.51 3.84 0.25
N MET A 48 17.37 2.53 0.04
CA MET A 48 16.14 1.80 0.29
C MET A 48 16.23 1.13 1.65
N ALA A 49 15.31 1.48 2.55
CA ALA A 49 15.21 0.88 3.87
C ALA A 49 14.37 -0.40 3.80
N TYR A 50 14.74 -1.40 4.59
CA TYR A 50 14.01 -2.66 4.64
C TYR A 50 14.23 -3.39 5.97
N MET A 51 13.33 -4.31 6.29
CA MET A 51 13.49 -5.31 7.34
C MET A 51 13.56 -6.68 6.67
N ASP A 52 14.55 -7.49 7.01
CA ASP A 52 14.70 -8.88 6.58
C ASP A 52 14.71 -9.78 7.80
N VAL A 53 13.61 -10.50 8.00
CA VAL A 53 13.37 -11.21 9.26
C VAL A 53 13.31 -12.71 9.00
N GLN A 54 14.20 -13.42 9.70
CA GLN A 54 14.25 -14.88 9.66
C GLN A 54 13.32 -15.48 10.71
N PRO A 55 12.57 -16.54 10.38
CA PRO A 55 11.76 -17.26 11.36
C PRO A 55 12.65 -18.12 12.26
N GLU A 56 12.16 -18.43 13.46
CA GLU A 56 12.84 -19.35 14.39
C GLU A 56 12.94 -20.78 13.81
N HIS A 57 11.88 -21.21 13.11
CA HIS A 57 11.80 -22.53 12.49
C HIS A 57 11.49 -22.36 10.98
N PRO A 58 12.51 -22.25 10.10
CA PRO A 58 12.32 -22.02 8.68
C PRO A 58 11.57 -23.15 7.97
N ASN A 59 10.57 -22.81 7.16
CA ASN A 59 9.88 -23.72 6.27
C ASN A 59 10.45 -23.76 4.83
N GLY A 60 11.50 -23.00 4.56
CA GLY A 60 12.16 -22.89 3.25
C GLY A 60 11.51 -21.90 2.28
N HIS A 61 10.44 -21.21 2.68
CA HIS A 61 9.75 -20.23 1.86
C HIS A 61 9.91 -18.80 2.38
N ALA A 62 9.72 -17.83 1.51
CA ALA A 62 9.79 -16.43 1.85
C ALA A 62 8.60 -15.64 1.30
N VAL A 63 8.29 -14.52 1.97
CA VAL A 63 7.28 -13.57 1.54
C VAL A 63 7.88 -12.17 1.49
N VAL A 64 7.67 -11.47 0.38
CA VAL A 64 7.97 -10.03 0.24
C VAL A 64 6.68 -9.24 0.45
N LEU A 65 6.68 -8.29 1.38
CA LEU A 65 5.52 -7.49 1.75
C LEU A 65 5.65 -6.05 1.21
N LEU A 66 4.77 -5.68 0.27
CA LEU A 66 4.75 -4.38 -0.39
C LEU A 66 3.61 -3.52 0.15
N HIS A 67 3.95 -2.42 0.84
CA HIS A 67 2.99 -1.55 1.51
C HIS A 67 2.19 -0.66 0.55
N GLY A 68 1.03 -0.17 1.02
CA GLY A 68 0.23 0.84 0.33
C GLY A 68 0.75 2.26 0.53
N LYS A 69 0.16 3.23 -0.21
CA LYS A 69 0.61 4.63 -0.24
C LYS A 69 0.61 5.32 1.13
N ASN A 70 -0.41 5.08 1.95
CA ASN A 70 -0.54 5.71 3.28
C ASN A 70 0.00 4.82 4.42
N PHE A 71 0.79 3.84 4.08
CA PHE A 71 1.40 2.90 5.01
C PHE A 71 2.90 2.74 4.73
N CYS A 72 3.56 2.04 5.62
CA CYS A 72 4.99 1.74 5.58
C CYS A 72 5.23 0.25 5.83
N GLY A 73 6.46 -0.19 5.70
CA GLY A 73 6.84 -1.54 6.08
C GLY A 73 6.43 -1.91 7.51
N ALA A 74 6.51 -0.95 8.43
CA ALA A 74 6.07 -1.15 9.82
C ALA A 74 4.58 -1.55 9.95
N THR A 75 3.74 -1.16 9.03
CA THR A 75 2.30 -1.49 9.05
C THR A 75 2.04 -2.99 8.88
N TRP A 76 3.00 -3.71 8.33
CA TRP A 76 2.94 -5.16 8.17
C TRP A 76 3.27 -5.98 9.42
N GLU A 77 3.49 -5.34 10.59
CA GLU A 77 3.95 -6.00 11.80
C GLU A 77 3.15 -7.27 12.14
N ASP A 78 1.81 -7.17 12.22
CA ASP A 78 0.95 -8.31 12.59
C ASP A 78 0.99 -9.43 11.54
N THR A 79 0.94 -9.06 10.26
CA THR A 79 1.06 -10.02 9.14
C THR A 79 2.42 -10.73 9.16
N ALA A 80 3.49 -9.97 9.35
CA ALA A 80 4.84 -10.53 9.42
C ALA A 80 5.02 -11.48 10.61
N ARG A 81 4.50 -11.13 11.80
CA ARG A 81 4.51 -12.03 12.97
C ARG A 81 3.78 -13.35 12.69
N THR A 82 2.64 -13.29 12.01
CA THR A 82 1.89 -14.48 11.58
C THR A 82 2.72 -15.36 10.63
N LEU A 83 3.35 -14.75 9.62
CA LEU A 83 4.18 -15.46 8.65
C LEU A 83 5.43 -16.07 9.29
N LEU A 84 6.11 -15.33 10.14
CA LEU A 84 7.28 -15.81 10.91
C LEU A 84 6.92 -16.99 11.80
N GLY A 85 5.77 -16.92 12.49
CA GLY A 85 5.26 -18.03 13.30
C GLY A 85 4.96 -19.29 12.50
N ALA A 86 4.68 -19.16 11.20
CA ALA A 86 4.47 -20.26 10.26
C ALA A 86 5.75 -20.69 9.53
N GLY A 87 6.90 -20.10 9.86
CA GLY A 87 8.20 -20.47 9.32
C GLY A 87 8.63 -19.77 8.04
N TYR A 88 7.92 -18.74 7.60
CA TYR A 88 8.31 -17.94 6.43
C TYR A 88 9.37 -16.90 6.79
N ARG A 89 10.41 -16.78 5.96
CA ARG A 89 11.26 -15.57 5.94
C ARG A 89 10.44 -14.41 5.42
N VAL A 90 10.57 -13.22 6.00
CA VAL A 90 9.77 -12.05 5.61
C VAL A 90 10.68 -10.88 5.25
N LEU A 91 10.61 -10.42 4.00
CA LEU A 91 11.31 -9.25 3.49
C LEU A 91 10.31 -8.09 3.33
N ILE A 92 10.58 -6.97 4.01
CA ILE A 92 9.65 -5.84 4.11
C ILE A 92 10.36 -4.55 3.74
N PRO A 93 10.39 -4.17 2.45
CA PRO A 93 10.96 -2.89 2.05
C PRO A 93 9.99 -1.73 2.32
N ASP A 94 10.53 -0.57 2.67
CA ASP A 94 9.92 0.71 2.39
C ASP A 94 10.27 1.10 0.96
N GLN A 95 9.27 1.38 0.13
CA GLN A 95 9.54 1.75 -1.26
C GLN A 95 10.24 3.12 -1.34
N LEU A 96 11.04 3.32 -2.38
CA LEU A 96 11.64 4.64 -2.66
C LEU A 96 10.54 5.71 -2.74
N GLY A 97 10.77 6.85 -2.13
CA GLY A 97 9.78 7.91 -1.99
C GLY A 97 8.89 7.79 -0.76
N PHE A 98 9.01 6.70 0.01
CA PHE A 98 8.17 6.42 1.18
C PHE A 98 9.00 6.19 2.45
N CYS A 99 8.42 6.57 3.56
CA CYS A 99 8.77 6.12 4.91
C CYS A 99 10.24 6.30 5.24
N LYS A 100 10.97 5.24 5.60
CA LYS A 100 12.39 5.32 5.94
C LYS A 100 13.32 5.29 4.72
N SER A 101 12.80 5.07 3.51
CA SER A 101 13.59 5.14 2.28
C SER A 101 13.78 6.58 1.80
N SER A 102 14.82 6.82 1.01
CA SER A 102 15.10 8.11 0.40
C SER A 102 13.97 8.57 -0.52
N LYS A 103 13.88 9.89 -0.68
CA LYS A 103 12.88 10.57 -1.51
C LYS A 103 13.58 11.39 -2.58
N PRO A 104 14.24 10.72 -3.57
CA PRO A 104 15.02 11.43 -4.58
C PRO A 104 14.14 12.41 -5.36
N ALA A 105 14.48 13.70 -5.29
CA ALA A 105 13.65 14.79 -5.81
C ALA A 105 13.61 14.81 -7.33
N SER A 106 14.71 14.45 -7.99
CA SER A 106 14.79 14.39 -9.46
C SER A 106 14.26 13.11 -10.06
N ALA A 107 13.92 12.10 -9.24
CA ALA A 107 13.42 10.83 -9.74
C ALA A 107 12.08 11.00 -10.48
N GLN A 108 11.99 10.34 -11.63
CA GLN A 108 10.72 10.05 -12.26
C GLN A 108 10.19 8.74 -11.69
N TYR A 109 9.31 8.85 -10.69
CA TYR A 109 8.73 7.67 -10.05
C TYR A 109 7.95 6.83 -11.06
N SER A 110 8.21 5.54 -11.08
CA SER A 110 7.48 4.56 -11.88
C SER A 110 7.39 3.23 -11.15
N PHE A 111 6.33 2.47 -11.43
CA PHE A 111 6.22 1.10 -10.92
C PHE A 111 7.35 0.20 -11.44
N ALA A 112 7.85 0.45 -12.65
CA ALA A 112 8.99 -0.27 -13.19
C ALA A 112 10.27 0.00 -12.38
N MET A 113 10.54 1.27 -12.02
CA MET A 113 11.68 1.63 -11.16
C MET A 113 11.57 0.99 -9.77
N MET A 114 10.37 1.02 -9.17
CA MET A 114 10.13 0.41 -7.85
C MET A 114 10.26 -1.12 -7.89
N ALA A 115 9.77 -1.75 -8.96
CA ALA A 115 9.92 -3.18 -9.18
C ALA A 115 11.39 -3.58 -9.34
N ASP A 116 12.17 -2.83 -10.13
CA ASP A 116 13.61 -3.04 -10.27
C ASP A 116 14.34 -2.89 -8.93
N ALA A 117 14.04 -1.84 -8.17
CA ALA A 117 14.62 -1.64 -6.85
C ALA A 117 14.30 -2.80 -5.89
N THR A 118 13.07 -3.30 -5.91
CA THR A 118 12.65 -4.45 -5.11
C THR A 118 13.38 -5.73 -5.55
N HIS A 119 13.54 -5.95 -6.85
CA HIS A 119 14.29 -7.10 -7.38
C HIS A 119 15.76 -7.05 -6.95
N ARG A 120 16.42 -5.91 -7.10
CA ARG A 120 17.81 -5.70 -6.64
C ARG A 120 17.96 -5.88 -5.13
N LEU A 121 16.93 -5.52 -4.34
CA LEU A 121 16.93 -5.81 -2.92
C LEU A 121 16.86 -7.32 -2.68
N MET A 122 16.01 -8.06 -3.39
CA MET A 122 15.96 -9.52 -3.29
C MET A 122 17.32 -10.16 -3.63
N GLU A 123 17.98 -9.70 -4.69
CA GLU A 123 19.34 -10.17 -5.05
C GLU A 123 20.35 -9.88 -3.93
N LYS A 124 20.32 -8.65 -3.36
CA LYS A 124 21.22 -8.24 -2.26
C LYS A 124 21.11 -9.16 -1.03
N VAL A 125 19.88 -9.59 -0.71
CA VAL A 125 19.62 -10.46 0.45
C VAL A 125 19.59 -11.95 0.08
N GLU A 126 20.07 -12.29 -1.11
CA GLU A 126 20.14 -13.67 -1.63
C GLU A 126 18.78 -14.39 -1.60
N LEU A 127 17.73 -13.70 -2.03
CA LEU A 127 16.38 -14.21 -2.11
C LEU A 127 15.96 -14.34 -3.59
N GLU A 128 16.12 -15.54 -4.15
CA GLU A 128 15.86 -15.78 -5.57
C GLU A 128 14.37 -15.77 -5.92
N LYS A 129 13.53 -16.29 -5.02
CA LYS A 129 12.09 -16.46 -5.28
C LYS A 129 11.27 -16.32 -4.00
N ALA A 130 10.13 -15.68 -4.08
CA ALA A 130 9.23 -15.49 -2.95
C ALA A 130 7.76 -15.40 -3.36
N VAL A 131 6.87 -15.60 -2.39
CA VAL A 131 5.51 -15.06 -2.49
C VAL A 131 5.61 -13.53 -2.42
N VAL A 132 4.94 -12.84 -3.34
CA VAL A 132 4.89 -11.36 -3.30
C VAL A 132 3.48 -10.95 -2.89
N LEU A 133 3.38 -10.32 -1.72
CA LEU A 133 2.13 -9.83 -1.16
C LEU A 133 2.13 -8.30 -1.21
N GLY A 134 1.13 -7.72 -1.87
CA GLY A 134 1.00 -6.27 -2.01
C GLY A 134 -0.37 -5.76 -1.60
N HIS A 135 -0.40 -4.66 -0.84
CA HIS A 135 -1.61 -3.97 -0.43
C HIS A 135 -1.78 -2.66 -1.20
N SER A 136 -2.96 -2.40 -1.72
CA SER A 136 -3.30 -1.12 -2.35
C SER A 136 -2.32 -0.77 -3.49
N THR A 137 -1.58 0.34 -3.40
CA THR A 137 -0.49 0.71 -4.33
C THR A 137 0.59 -0.37 -4.40
N GLY A 138 0.89 -1.03 -3.27
CA GLY A 138 1.80 -2.18 -3.24
C GLY A 138 1.29 -3.38 -4.03
N GLY A 139 -0.03 -3.53 -4.16
CA GLY A 139 -0.64 -4.53 -5.04
C GLY A 139 -0.43 -4.22 -6.52
N MET A 140 -0.54 -2.95 -6.90
CA MET A 140 -0.23 -2.50 -8.26
C MET A 140 1.25 -2.68 -8.59
N LEU A 141 2.13 -2.40 -7.62
CA LEU A 141 3.57 -2.68 -7.72
C LEU A 141 3.84 -4.19 -7.85
N ALA A 142 3.18 -5.03 -7.06
CA ALA A 142 3.33 -6.49 -7.13
C ALA A 142 2.96 -7.04 -8.50
N LEU A 143 1.90 -6.53 -9.12
CA LEU A 143 1.53 -6.86 -10.49
C LEU A 143 2.62 -6.47 -11.50
N ARG A 144 3.14 -5.24 -11.42
CA ARG A 144 4.25 -4.79 -12.26
C ARG A 144 5.51 -5.63 -12.02
N PHE A 145 5.82 -5.96 -10.77
CA PHE A 145 6.94 -6.82 -10.41
C PHE A 145 6.84 -8.21 -11.07
N ALA A 146 5.68 -8.85 -10.99
CA ALA A 146 5.46 -10.17 -11.57
C ALA A 146 5.51 -10.16 -13.11
N LEU A 147 5.11 -9.07 -13.75
CA LEU A 147 5.23 -8.89 -15.20
C LEU A 147 6.69 -8.73 -15.65
N MET A 148 7.53 -8.08 -14.83
CA MET A 148 8.94 -7.85 -15.14
C MET A 148 9.84 -9.03 -14.73
N TYR A 149 9.57 -9.64 -13.59
CA TYR A 149 10.40 -10.65 -12.94
C TYR A 149 9.61 -11.91 -12.55
N PRO A 150 8.91 -12.56 -13.48
CA PRO A 150 8.05 -13.70 -13.15
C PRO A 150 8.81 -14.86 -12.49
N GLN A 151 10.11 -15.00 -12.76
CA GLN A 151 10.95 -16.06 -12.18
C GLN A 151 11.19 -15.86 -10.68
N ALA A 152 11.15 -14.60 -10.21
CA ALA A 152 11.34 -14.26 -8.80
C ALA A 152 10.04 -14.39 -7.98
N VAL A 153 8.91 -14.72 -8.61
CA VAL A 153 7.60 -14.79 -7.97
C VAL A 153 7.10 -16.21 -7.91
N GLU A 154 6.83 -16.71 -6.70
CA GLU A 154 6.18 -18.00 -6.48
C GLU A 154 4.67 -17.89 -6.76
N ARG A 155 4.04 -16.89 -6.18
CA ARG A 155 2.65 -16.48 -6.42
C ARG A 155 2.45 -15.03 -5.97
N LEU A 156 1.42 -14.38 -6.49
CA LEU A 156 0.95 -13.09 -6.02
C LEU A 156 -0.20 -13.25 -5.00
N VAL A 157 -0.15 -12.46 -3.93
CA VAL A 157 -1.27 -12.23 -3.02
C VAL A 157 -1.54 -10.74 -3.00
N LEU A 158 -2.71 -10.31 -3.45
CA LEU A 158 -3.05 -8.91 -3.62
C LEU A 158 -4.19 -8.54 -2.66
N VAL A 159 -3.91 -7.64 -1.72
CA VAL A 159 -4.88 -7.19 -0.71
C VAL A 159 -5.45 -5.85 -1.14
N ASN A 160 -6.73 -5.82 -1.49
CA ASN A 160 -7.41 -4.62 -1.97
C ASN A 160 -6.51 -3.77 -2.91
N PRO A 161 -5.97 -4.37 -3.98
CA PRO A 161 -4.97 -3.70 -4.82
C PRO A 161 -5.59 -2.54 -5.60
N LEU A 162 -4.84 -1.47 -5.79
CA LEU A 162 -5.12 -0.50 -6.83
C LEU A 162 -4.74 -1.08 -8.22
N GLY A 163 -5.16 -0.41 -9.28
CA GLY A 163 -4.80 -0.79 -10.64
C GLY A 163 -5.61 -1.95 -11.22
N LEU A 164 -6.70 -2.36 -10.59
CA LEU A 164 -7.63 -3.34 -11.18
C LEU A 164 -8.41 -2.76 -12.36
N VAL A 165 -8.52 -1.44 -12.42
CA VAL A 165 -9.06 -0.67 -13.54
C VAL A 165 -8.09 0.45 -13.90
N ASP A 166 -8.26 1.01 -15.11
CA ASP A 166 -7.60 2.24 -15.53
C ASP A 166 -8.51 3.43 -15.18
N SER A 167 -8.19 4.13 -14.10
CA SER A 167 -8.99 5.24 -13.59
C SER A 167 -9.13 6.38 -14.60
N MET A 168 -8.08 6.65 -15.40
CA MET A 168 -8.15 7.68 -16.43
C MET A 168 -9.08 7.26 -17.57
N ALA A 169 -9.10 6.00 -17.95
CA ALA A 169 -10.06 5.47 -18.93
C ALA A 169 -11.51 5.53 -18.42
N GLU A 170 -11.72 5.49 -17.11
CA GLU A 170 -13.04 5.71 -16.49
C GLU A 170 -13.45 7.20 -16.40
N GLY A 171 -12.52 8.12 -16.70
CA GLY A 171 -12.79 9.55 -16.75
C GLY A 171 -12.19 10.37 -15.60
N VAL A 172 -11.30 9.79 -14.77
CA VAL A 172 -10.49 10.58 -13.84
C VAL A 172 -9.51 11.42 -14.66
N PRO A 173 -9.53 12.76 -14.54
CA PRO A 173 -8.67 13.61 -15.35
C PRO A 173 -7.21 13.55 -14.88
N TYR A 174 -6.29 13.83 -15.80
CA TYR A 174 -4.91 14.10 -15.44
C TYR A 174 -4.81 15.31 -14.51
N VAL A 175 -3.99 15.18 -13.47
CA VAL A 175 -3.69 16.25 -12.52
C VAL A 175 -2.18 16.46 -12.50
N PRO A 176 -1.68 17.66 -12.83
CA PRO A 176 -0.24 17.95 -12.79
C PRO A 176 0.32 17.83 -11.38
N VAL A 177 1.60 17.45 -11.29
CA VAL A 177 2.30 17.22 -10.01
C VAL A 177 2.23 18.45 -9.08
N GLU A 178 2.27 19.66 -9.62
CA GLU A 178 2.18 20.89 -8.83
C GLU A 178 0.85 21.03 -8.09
N LYS A 179 -0.24 20.58 -8.69
CA LYS A 179 -1.56 20.55 -8.04
C LYS A 179 -1.66 19.42 -7.01
N LEU A 180 -1.09 18.27 -7.31
CA LEU A 180 -1.00 17.16 -6.36
C LEU A 180 -0.15 17.54 -5.14
N LEU A 181 0.96 18.24 -5.37
CA LEU A 181 1.82 18.76 -4.29
C LEU A 181 1.10 19.77 -3.40
N ALA A 182 0.34 20.69 -4.01
CA ALA A 182 -0.47 21.63 -3.24
C ALA A 182 -1.50 20.91 -2.36
N ALA A 183 -2.10 19.83 -2.86
CA ALA A 183 -3.02 18.99 -2.10
C ALA A 183 -2.32 18.22 -0.98
N GLU A 184 -1.10 17.70 -1.21
CA GLU A 184 -0.30 17.04 -0.15
C GLU A 184 0.05 18.03 0.98
N ARG A 185 0.49 19.25 0.64
CA ARG A 185 0.84 20.30 1.61
C ARG A 185 -0.35 20.78 2.45
N ALA A 186 -1.56 20.61 1.96
CA ALA A 186 -2.78 20.97 2.68
C ALA A 186 -3.25 19.89 3.68
N LYS A 187 -2.62 18.70 3.68
CA LYS A 187 -3.02 17.59 4.55
C LYS A 187 -2.40 17.74 5.94
N GLY A 188 -3.26 17.68 6.95
CA GLY A 188 -2.89 17.50 8.34
C GLY A 188 -3.42 16.18 8.91
N TYR A 189 -3.21 15.98 10.20
CA TYR A 189 -3.70 14.78 10.89
C TYR A 189 -5.21 14.56 10.73
N ALA A 190 -6.00 15.61 10.84
CA ALA A 190 -7.47 15.52 10.75
C ALA A 190 -7.93 15.04 9.36
N GLU A 191 -7.36 15.61 8.30
CA GLU A 191 -7.67 15.23 6.92
C GLU A 191 -7.23 13.80 6.61
N MET A 192 -6.03 13.39 7.06
CA MET A 192 -5.53 12.04 6.89
C MET A 192 -6.41 11.02 7.62
N ARG A 193 -6.79 11.33 8.87
CA ARG A 193 -7.67 10.49 9.66
C ARG A 193 -9.06 10.36 9.05
N GLN A 194 -9.64 11.47 8.62
CA GLN A 194 -10.97 11.48 8.00
C GLN A 194 -10.97 10.68 6.70
N TYR A 195 -9.94 10.86 5.87
CA TYR A 195 -9.79 10.08 4.64
C TYR A 195 -9.73 8.57 4.92
N GLN A 196 -8.94 8.14 5.91
CA GLN A 196 -8.85 6.71 6.25
C GLN A 196 -10.15 6.19 6.86
N LEU A 197 -10.81 6.98 7.72
CA LEU A 197 -12.11 6.62 8.29
C LEU A 197 -13.13 6.32 7.19
N ASP A 198 -13.26 7.23 6.23
CA ASP A 198 -14.30 7.15 5.19
C ASP A 198 -13.96 6.11 4.12
N THR A 199 -12.67 5.98 3.79
CA THR A 199 -12.22 5.21 2.62
C THR A 199 -11.71 3.83 3.01
N TYR A 200 -10.91 3.73 4.08
CA TYR A 200 -10.27 2.47 4.48
C TYR A 200 -11.09 1.65 5.45
N TYR A 201 -11.71 2.33 6.42
CA TYR A 201 -12.38 1.69 7.56
C TYR A 201 -13.90 1.85 7.53
N HIS A 202 -14.48 2.17 6.37
CA HIS A 202 -15.92 2.24 6.08
C HIS A 202 -16.77 2.96 7.16
N GLY A 203 -16.20 3.99 7.79
CA GLY A 203 -16.84 4.78 8.86
C GLY A 203 -16.69 4.19 10.27
N ASP A 204 -15.98 3.08 10.44
CA ASP A 204 -15.76 2.41 11.73
C ASP A 204 -14.31 2.60 12.20
N TRP A 205 -14.11 3.45 13.23
CA TRP A 205 -12.78 3.78 13.73
C TRP A 205 -12.40 2.95 14.95
N ASN A 206 -11.25 2.28 14.88
CA ASN A 206 -10.63 1.66 16.03
C ASN A 206 -9.41 2.47 16.47
N PRO A 207 -9.22 2.76 17.79
CA PRO A 207 -8.07 3.53 18.30
C PRO A 207 -6.68 2.99 17.86
N ARG A 208 -6.55 1.71 17.56
CA ARG A 208 -5.31 1.12 17.06
C ARG A 208 -4.87 1.67 15.69
N TYR A 209 -5.79 2.24 14.91
CA TYR A 209 -5.48 2.88 13.63
C TYR A 209 -4.77 4.23 13.79
N ASP A 210 -4.91 4.89 14.95
CA ASP A 210 -4.29 6.18 15.23
C ASP A 210 -2.77 6.15 15.04
N ARG A 211 -2.12 5.04 15.39
CA ARG A 211 -0.67 4.86 15.23
C ARG A 211 -0.23 5.14 13.80
N TRP A 212 -0.98 4.67 12.83
CA TRP A 212 -0.62 4.78 11.41
C TRP A 212 -0.90 6.17 10.85
N VAL A 213 -1.96 6.81 11.29
CA VAL A 213 -2.24 8.21 10.93
C VAL A 213 -1.20 9.14 11.55
N LYS A 214 -0.87 8.93 12.82
CA LYS A 214 0.16 9.72 13.52
C LYS A 214 1.54 9.54 12.87
N MET A 215 1.86 8.34 12.39
CA MET A 215 3.09 8.08 11.64
C MET A 215 3.21 9.01 10.42
N LEU A 216 2.19 9.04 9.58
CA LEU A 216 2.18 9.89 8.37
C LEU A 216 2.16 11.38 8.73
N ALA A 217 1.28 11.78 9.64
CA ALA A 217 1.15 13.18 10.05
C ALA A 217 2.44 13.68 10.73
N GLY A 218 3.11 12.84 11.51
CA GLY A 218 4.39 13.16 12.14
C GLY A 218 5.55 13.28 11.16
N GLN A 219 5.49 12.57 10.02
CA GLN A 219 6.43 12.78 8.91
C GLN A 219 6.23 14.16 8.27
N TYR A 220 4.98 14.60 8.10
CA TYR A 220 4.63 15.91 7.53
C TYR A 220 4.76 17.06 8.53
N ALA A 221 4.78 16.80 9.82
CA ALA A 221 5.04 17.81 10.85
C ALA A 221 6.51 18.18 11.01
N THR A 222 7.40 17.52 10.28
CA THR A 222 8.85 17.76 10.31
C THR A 222 9.22 19.01 9.49
N PRO A 223 10.19 19.84 9.92
CA PRO A 223 10.59 21.05 9.18
C PRO A 223 11.03 20.82 7.74
N ASP A 224 11.60 19.66 7.43
CA ASP A 224 12.09 19.27 6.10
C ASP A 224 11.10 18.38 5.31
N GLN A 225 9.79 18.53 5.55
CA GLN A 225 8.75 17.70 4.93
C GLN A 225 8.65 17.81 3.40
N ASP A 226 9.21 18.85 2.79
CA ASP A 226 9.08 19.12 1.34
C ASP A 226 9.43 17.91 0.46
N ALA A 227 10.46 17.15 0.82
CA ALA A 227 10.86 15.96 0.06
C ALA A 227 9.81 14.84 0.13
N ALA A 228 9.20 14.63 1.30
CA ALA A 228 8.15 13.64 1.50
C ALA A 228 6.89 14.02 0.72
N GLU A 229 6.46 15.27 0.81
CA GLU A 229 5.28 15.78 0.11
C GLU A 229 5.44 15.69 -1.40
N LEU A 230 6.61 16.07 -1.94
CA LEU A 230 6.91 15.98 -3.36
C LEU A 230 6.91 14.52 -3.85
N ALA A 231 7.50 13.61 -3.09
CA ALA A 231 7.49 12.18 -3.42
C ALA A 231 6.04 11.64 -3.42
N GLN A 232 5.22 12.04 -2.46
CA GLN A 232 3.81 11.64 -2.41
C GLN A 232 3.00 12.21 -3.59
N ALA A 233 3.25 13.44 -4.01
CA ALA A 233 2.63 14.02 -5.20
C ALA A 233 3.01 13.24 -6.48
N LYS A 234 4.31 12.98 -6.67
CA LYS A 234 4.83 12.22 -7.82
C LYS A 234 4.32 10.77 -7.84
N THR A 235 4.22 10.12 -6.70
CA THR A 235 3.66 8.76 -6.62
C THR A 235 2.15 8.73 -6.84
N SER A 236 1.42 9.79 -6.52
CA SER A 236 0.01 9.93 -6.91
C SER A 236 -0.15 10.04 -8.43
N GLU A 237 0.69 10.84 -9.09
CA GLU A 237 0.71 10.91 -10.55
C GLU A 237 1.06 9.55 -11.17
N MET A 238 2.06 8.86 -10.64
CA MET A 238 2.45 7.51 -11.06
C MET A 238 1.27 6.52 -11.01
N ILE A 239 0.50 6.53 -9.92
CA ILE A 239 -0.66 5.65 -9.77
C ILE A 239 -1.71 5.94 -10.85
N LEU A 240 -1.98 7.21 -11.13
CA LEU A 240 -2.97 7.62 -12.13
C LEU A 240 -2.54 7.33 -13.57
N THR A 241 -1.26 7.53 -13.89
CA THR A 241 -0.77 7.54 -15.27
C THR A 241 -0.09 6.26 -15.73
N GLN A 242 0.09 5.29 -14.83
CA GLN A 242 0.78 4.03 -15.14
C GLN A 242 -0.12 2.81 -14.86
N PRO A 243 -1.22 2.65 -15.61
CA PRO A 243 -2.12 1.52 -15.42
C PRO A 243 -1.41 0.19 -15.73
N VAL A 244 -1.82 -0.88 -15.03
CA VAL A 244 -1.32 -2.24 -15.21
C VAL A 244 -2.41 -3.18 -15.72
N SER A 245 -3.68 -2.77 -15.64
CA SER A 245 -4.84 -3.61 -15.96
C SER A 245 -4.85 -4.13 -17.40
N HIS A 246 -4.27 -3.40 -18.34
CA HIS A 246 -4.18 -3.78 -19.74
C HIS A 246 -3.22 -4.96 -20.00
N GLU A 247 -2.43 -5.37 -18.99
CA GLU A 247 -1.41 -6.42 -19.11
C GLU A 247 -1.76 -7.69 -18.32
N PHE A 248 -2.93 -7.79 -17.69
CA PHE A 248 -3.30 -8.93 -16.85
C PHE A 248 -3.21 -10.29 -17.55
N GLY A 249 -3.54 -10.34 -18.84
CA GLY A 249 -3.43 -11.56 -19.64
C GLY A 249 -2.00 -12.06 -19.85
N ARG A 250 -0.99 -11.26 -19.50
CA ARG A 250 0.45 -11.62 -19.59
C ARG A 250 1.02 -12.17 -18.28
N LEU A 251 0.24 -12.16 -17.19
CA LEU A 251 0.70 -12.71 -15.91
C LEU A 251 0.95 -14.20 -16.05
N ALA A 252 2.16 -14.62 -15.68
CA ALA A 252 2.60 -16.02 -15.76
C ALA A 252 2.64 -16.73 -14.40
N VAL A 253 2.16 -16.07 -13.35
CA VAL A 253 2.17 -16.57 -11.98
C VAL A 253 0.76 -16.62 -11.40
N PRO A 254 0.48 -17.54 -10.46
CA PRO A 254 -0.83 -17.61 -9.79
C PRO A 254 -1.11 -16.37 -8.96
N VAL A 255 -2.36 -15.91 -8.97
CA VAL A 255 -2.81 -14.70 -8.27
C VAL A 255 -3.95 -15.04 -7.31
N THR A 256 -3.85 -14.59 -6.07
CA THR A 256 -4.98 -14.56 -5.13
C THR A 256 -5.31 -13.11 -4.78
N LEU A 257 -6.53 -12.70 -5.06
CA LEU A 257 -7.08 -11.40 -4.65
C LEU A 257 -7.77 -11.58 -3.29
N MET A 258 -7.28 -10.93 -2.25
CA MET A 258 -7.90 -10.86 -0.93
C MET A 258 -8.63 -9.53 -0.81
N ILE A 259 -9.96 -9.56 -0.83
CA ILE A 259 -10.76 -8.36 -1.01
C ILE A 259 -11.67 -8.10 0.19
N GLY A 260 -11.44 -6.99 0.90
CA GLY A 260 -12.37 -6.43 1.85
C GLY A 260 -13.54 -5.79 1.08
N MET A 261 -14.74 -6.34 1.28
CA MET A 261 -15.92 -6.03 0.45
C MET A 261 -16.57 -4.69 0.78
N LYS A 262 -16.24 -4.09 1.94
CA LYS A 262 -16.67 -2.74 2.32
C LYS A 262 -15.76 -1.64 1.82
N ASP A 263 -14.72 -1.97 1.05
CA ASP A 263 -13.81 -1.01 0.45
C ASP A 263 -14.52 -0.12 -0.57
N THR A 264 -14.42 1.18 -0.37
CA THR A 264 -14.97 2.20 -1.29
C THR A 264 -13.89 2.97 -2.04
N THR A 265 -12.64 2.49 -1.96
CA THR A 265 -11.50 3.17 -2.57
C THR A 265 -11.63 3.23 -4.09
N VAL A 266 -11.56 4.46 -4.59
CA VAL A 266 -11.35 4.80 -6.00
C VAL A 266 -10.27 5.87 -6.06
N PHE A 267 -9.09 5.52 -6.52
CA PHE A 267 -7.99 6.48 -6.59
C PHE A 267 -8.30 7.58 -7.60
N GLY A 268 -8.13 8.84 -7.20
CA GLY A 268 -8.43 9.99 -8.03
C GLY A 268 -9.90 10.41 -8.06
N LYS A 269 -10.79 9.77 -7.32
CA LYS A 269 -12.22 10.11 -7.26
C LYS A 269 -12.48 11.59 -6.95
N GLY A 270 -11.68 12.18 -6.06
CA GLY A 270 -11.81 13.59 -5.68
C GLY A 270 -11.56 14.57 -6.83
N GLN A 271 -10.76 14.20 -7.82
CA GLN A 271 -10.43 14.99 -9.00
C GLN A 271 -11.44 14.80 -10.14
N ALA A 272 -12.26 13.75 -10.07
CA ALA A 272 -13.22 13.44 -11.10
C ALA A 272 -14.40 14.43 -11.12
N PRO A 273 -14.95 14.78 -12.31
CA PRO A 273 -16.18 15.54 -12.42
C PRO A 273 -17.34 14.88 -11.64
N ALA A 274 -18.24 15.72 -11.10
CA ALA A 274 -19.33 15.25 -10.24
C ALA A 274 -20.21 14.19 -10.92
N GLU A 275 -20.47 14.34 -12.21
CA GLU A 275 -21.32 13.48 -13.03
C GLU A 275 -20.75 12.06 -13.23
N ILE A 276 -19.44 11.87 -13.06
CA ILE A 276 -18.80 10.57 -13.22
C ILE A 276 -18.38 9.93 -11.90
N ARG A 277 -18.26 10.70 -10.81
CA ARG A 277 -17.79 10.17 -9.49
C ARG A 277 -18.54 8.94 -9.02
N GLY A 278 -19.87 8.94 -9.21
CA GLY A 278 -20.72 7.82 -8.81
C GLY A 278 -20.66 6.59 -9.74
N LYS A 279 -19.98 6.75 -10.89
CA LYS A 279 -19.82 5.68 -11.88
C LYS A 279 -18.44 5.02 -11.85
N LEU A 280 -17.50 5.60 -11.11
CA LEU A 280 -16.16 5.05 -10.96
C LEU A 280 -16.19 3.73 -10.19
N THR A 281 -15.42 2.77 -10.64
CA THR A 281 -15.41 1.41 -10.13
C THR A 281 -14.52 1.29 -8.90
N SER A 282 -15.08 0.84 -7.77
CA SER A 282 -14.31 0.52 -6.55
C SER A 282 -13.55 -0.80 -6.69
N VAL A 283 -12.61 -1.04 -5.78
CA VAL A 283 -11.80 -2.26 -5.78
C VAL A 283 -12.66 -3.54 -5.75
N PRO A 284 -13.66 -3.70 -4.85
CA PRO A 284 -14.51 -4.89 -4.84
C PRO A 284 -15.32 -5.06 -6.13
N GLN A 285 -15.78 -3.96 -6.72
CA GLN A 285 -16.52 -4.00 -7.98
C GLN A 285 -15.64 -4.42 -9.16
N ALA A 286 -14.36 -4.02 -9.16
CA ALA A 286 -13.41 -4.35 -10.21
C ALA A 286 -12.86 -5.78 -10.12
N ALA A 287 -12.79 -6.36 -8.92
CA ALA A 287 -12.11 -7.61 -8.67
C ALA A 287 -12.59 -8.80 -9.53
N PRO A 288 -13.88 -9.05 -9.76
CA PRO A 288 -14.33 -10.16 -10.57
C PRO A 288 -13.84 -10.07 -12.02
N GLN A 289 -13.94 -8.90 -12.65
CA GLN A 289 -13.51 -8.71 -14.03
C GLN A 289 -11.98 -8.78 -14.13
N ALA A 290 -11.27 -8.21 -13.18
CA ALA A 290 -9.81 -8.28 -13.13
C ALA A 290 -9.32 -9.72 -12.98
N ALA A 291 -9.91 -10.50 -12.08
CA ALA A 291 -9.59 -11.92 -11.91
C ALA A 291 -9.85 -12.72 -13.19
N ALA A 292 -10.97 -12.47 -13.87
CA ALA A 292 -11.29 -13.13 -15.14
C ALA A 292 -10.31 -12.79 -16.28
N ALA A 293 -9.64 -11.65 -16.21
CA ALA A 293 -8.62 -11.23 -17.18
C ALA A 293 -7.23 -11.83 -16.89
N MET A 294 -7.02 -12.41 -15.72
CA MET A 294 -5.76 -13.04 -15.31
C MET A 294 -5.81 -14.54 -15.63
N PRO A 295 -4.75 -15.14 -16.19
CA PRO A 295 -4.75 -16.57 -16.59
C PRO A 295 -4.99 -17.55 -15.44
N SER A 296 -4.58 -17.21 -14.23
CA SER A 296 -4.68 -18.06 -13.04
C SER A 296 -4.94 -17.19 -11.81
N ALA A 297 -6.21 -16.93 -11.53
CA ALA A 297 -6.60 -16.07 -10.41
C ALA A 297 -7.80 -16.61 -9.63
N ARG A 298 -7.81 -16.35 -8.32
CA ARG A 298 -8.97 -16.55 -7.44
C ARG A 298 -9.21 -15.36 -6.55
N ILE A 299 -10.43 -15.20 -6.07
CA ILE A 299 -10.83 -14.17 -5.13
C ILE A 299 -11.15 -14.83 -3.78
N VAL A 300 -10.65 -14.21 -2.71
CA VAL A 300 -10.99 -14.51 -1.31
C VAL A 300 -11.59 -13.25 -0.71
N GLU A 301 -12.86 -13.31 -0.36
CA GLU A 301 -13.63 -12.17 0.13
C GLU A 301 -13.59 -12.06 1.65
N PHE A 302 -13.54 -10.81 2.14
CA PHE A 302 -13.73 -10.43 3.53
C PHE A 302 -14.99 -9.54 3.62
N PRO A 303 -16.18 -10.11 3.86
CA PRO A 303 -17.44 -9.36 3.78
C PRO A 303 -17.55 -8.19 4.75
N ASP A 304 -16.88 -8.28 5.90
CA ASP A 304 -17.03 -7.34 7.01
C ASP A 304 -15.96 -6.25 7.07
N TYR A 305 -14.94 -6.31 6.18
CA TYR A 305 -13.79 -5.42 6.23
C TYR A 305 -13.67 -4.54 4.98
N GLY A 306 -12.98 -3.42 5.14
CA GLY A 306 -12.77 -2.41 4.10
C GLY A 306 -11.46 -2.57 3.35
N HIS A 307 -10.77 -1.44 3.14
CA HIS A 307 -9.57 -1.38 2.30
C HIS A 307 -8.35 -2.08 2.91
N SER A 308 -8.32 -2.24 4.22
CA SER A 308 -7.12 -2.72 4.91
C SER A 308 -7.43 -3.87 5.89
N PRO A 309 -7.94 -5.02 5.41
CA PRO A 309 -8.34 -6.14 6.28
C PRO A 309 -7.19 -6.66 7.15
N GLN A 310 -5.93 -6.54 6.70
CA GLN A 310 -4.74 -6.88 7.48
C GLN A 310 -4.51 -5.96 8.70
N VAL A 311 -5.10 -4.76 8.70
CA VAL A 311 -5.04 -3.81 9.81
C VAL A 311 -6.32 -3.87 10.64
N GLU A 312 -7.47 -4.04 9.98
CA GLU A 312 -8.78 -4.09 10.65
C GLU A 312 -8.94 -5.35 11.51
N ALA A 313 -8.51 -6.49 10.98
CA ALA A 313 -8.68 -7.80 11.61
C ALA A 313 -7.44 -8.70 11.38
N PRO A 314 -6.30 -8.38 11.99
CA PRO A 314 -5.02 -9.06 11.72
C PRO A 314 -5.07 -10.57 11.95
N GLU A 315 -5.81 -11.04 12.97
CA GLU A 315 -5.94 -12.47 13.27
C GLU A 315 -6.74 -13.20 12.19
N VAL A 316 -7.88 -12.62 11.76
CA VAL A 316 -8.73 -13.19 10.70
C VAL A 316 -7.99 -13.19 9.37
N PHE A 317 -7.35 -12.05 9.05
CA PHE A 317 -6.53 -11.91 7.85
C PHE A 317 -5.38 -12.91 7.83
N GLY A 318 -4.63 -13.00 8.93
CA GLY A 318 -3.48 -13.89 9.07
C GLY A 318 -3.86 -15.37 8.92
N ALA A 319 -4.94 -15.81 9.55
CA ALA A 319 -5.44 -17.18 9.41
C ALA A 319 -5.80 -17.51 7.96
N LYS A 320 -6.49 -16.60 7.28
CA LYS A 320 -6.86 -16.78 5.87
C LYS A 320 -5.64 -16.74 4.95
N LEU A 321 -4.67 -15.89 5.22
CA LEU A 321 -3.41 -15.85 4.48
C LEU A 321 -2.65 -17.18 4.58
N LEU A 322 -2.51 -17.75 5.78
CA LEU A 322 -1.85 -19.04 5.96
C LEU A 322 -2.59 -20.18 5.25
N GLU A 323 -3.93 -20.17 5.26
CA GLU A 323 -4.75 -21.14 4.48
C GLU A 323 -4.43 -21.03 2.97
N ILE A 324 -4.34 -19.80 2.43
CA ILE A 324 -4.00 -19.54 1.03
C ILE A 324 -2.59 -20.06 0.71
N LEU A 325 -1.62 -19.80 1.56
CA LEU A 325 -0.22 -20.16 1.33
C LEU A 325 0.01 -21.67 1.45
N SER A 326 -0.74 -22.38 2.27
CA SER A 326 -0.68 -23.82 2.42
C SER A 326 -1.45 -24.60 1.36
N SER A 327 -2.34 -23.93 0.62
CA SER A 327 -3.14 -24.54 -0.44
C SER A 327 -2.39 -24.54 -1.77
N PRO A 328 -2.69 -25.48 -2.68
CA PRO A 328 -2.22 -25.39 -4.07
C PRO A 328 -2.56 -24.03 -4.67
N ALA A 329 -1.67 -23.51 -5.51
CA ALA A 329 -1.93 -22.30 -6.27
C ALA A 329 -3.12 -22.51 -7.22
N PRO A 330 -3.92 -21.47 -7.52
CA PRO A 330 -5.07 -21.57 -8.42
C PRO A 330 -4.65 -21.96 -9.84
#